data_aca0381921fb89880971b755f50331ef
#
_entry.id   aca0381921fb89880971b755f50331ef
#
_cell.length_a   1.000
_cell.length_b   1.000
_cell.length_c   1.000
_cell.angle_alpha   90.00
_cell.angle_beta   90.00
_cell.angle_gamma   90.00
#
_symmetry.space_group_name_H-M   'P 1'
#
loop_
_entity.id
_entity.type
_entity.pdbx_description
1 polymer ?
#
loop_
_entity_poly.entity_id
_entity_poly.type
_entity_poly.pdbx_seq_one_letter_code
_entity_poly.pdbx_strand_id
1 'polypeptide(L)'
;VNATLEDAPDRQLDKIQWAVMKVMPRARYMNDPFGGHHALNFEIYGHFTSPIRRLSDLINHWIVYQNDVPENLVELCDRASDKQKDAEQCEREYKTFLQEVGLDPMAVNNRGIEVVDESEAERTL
;
A
#
# COMPACT_ATOMS: atom_id res chain seq x y z
N VAL A 1 -9.87 22.10 5.59
CA VAL A 1 -9.69 21.20 4.44
C VAL A 1 -11.04 20.65 3.98
N ASN A 2 -11.90 20.16 4.89
CA ASN A 2 -13.20 19.59 4.52
C ASN A 2 -14.20 20.63 3.96
N ALA A 3 -14.22 21.85 4.50
CA ALA A 3 -15.12 22.93 4.02
C ALA A 3 -14.82 23.39 2.58
N THR A 4 -13.59 23.20 2.09
CA THR A 4 -13.18 23.60 0.72
C THR A 4 -13.58 22.55 -0.31
N LEU A 5 -13.86 21.30 0.10
CA LEU A 5 -14.24 20.21 -0.77
C LEU A 5 -15.73 20.17 -1.08
N GLU A 6 -16.58 20.66 -0.17
CA GLU A 6 -18.04 20.61 -0.34
C GLU A 6 -18.60 21.63 -1.35
N ASP A 7 -17.87 22.73 -1.60
CA ASP A 7 -18.31 23.84 -2.48
C ASP A 7 -17.69 23.86 -3.88
N ALA A 8 -16.84 22.89 -4.24
CA ALA A 8 -16.10 22.92 -5.50
C ALA A 8 -16.82 22.10 -6.60
N PRO A 9 -16.96 22.63 -7.84
CA PRO A 9 -17.45 21.83 -8.97
C PRO A 9 -16.55 20.60 -9.22
N ASP A 10 -17.13 19.48 -9.64
CA ASP A 10 -16.48 18.16 -9.78
C ASP A 10 -15.08 18.17 -10.41
N ARG A 11 -14.86 18.98 -11.45
CA ARG A 11 -13.54 19.10 -12.12
C ARG A 11 -12.48 19.82 -11.29
N GLN A 12 -12.86 20.58 -10.28
CA GLN A 12 -11.93 21.26 -9.38
C GLN A 12 -11.63 20.40 -8.16
N LEU A 13 -12.56 19.52 -7.76
CA LEU A 13 -12.36 18.55 -6.68
C LEU A 13 -11.18 17.64 -6.94
N ASP A 14 -11.05 17.09 -8.14
CA ASP A 14 -9.92 16.22 -8.51
C ASP A 14 -8.58 16.94 -8.41
N LYS A 15 -8.52 18.19 -8.86
CA LYS A 15 -7.28 18.99 -8.77
C LYS A 15 -6.92 19.34 -7.34
N ILE A 16 -7.90 19.65 -6.51
CA ILE A 16 -7.71 19.98 -5.09
C ILE A 16 -7.27 18.70 -4.34
N GLN A 17 -7.94 17.59 -4.56
CA GLN A 17 -7.57 16.29 -3.98
C GLN A 17 -6.15 15.90 -4.35
N TRP A 18 -5.77 16.04 -5.62
CA TRP A 18 -4.42 15.76 -6.09
C TRP A 18 -3.36 16.70 -5.48
N ALA A 19 -3.67 17.98 -5.34
CA ALA A 19 -2.78 18.95 -4.69
C ALA A 19 -2.61 18.64 -3.20
N VAL A 20 -3.71 18.30 -2.51
CA VAL A 20 -3.69 17.88 -1.09
C VAL A 20 -2.86 16.61 -0.92
N MET A 21 -3.07 15.59 -1.75
CA MET A 21 -2.30 14.35 -1.70
C MET A 21 -0.79 14.56 -1.89
N LYS A 22 -0.38 15.53 -2.71
CA LYS A 22 1.04 15.87 -2.91
C LYS A 22 1.69 16.50 -1.68
N VAL A 23 0.93 17.23 -0.91
CA VAL A 23 1.41 17.96 0.28
C VAL A 23 1.36 17.09 1.54
N MET A 24 0.50 16.06 1.54
CA MET A 24 0.41 15.15 2.68
C MET A 24 1.70 14.33 2.84
N PRO A 25 2.24 14.25 4.06
CA PRO A 25 3.38 13.39 4.33
C PRO A 25 3.01 11.93 4.03
N ARG A 26 3.95 11.19 3.45
CA ARG A 26 3.76 9.75 3.21
C ARG A 26 3.63 9.02 4.53
N ALA A 27 2.79 8.00 4.54
CA ALA A 27 2.68 7.09 5.68
C ALA A 27 4.04 6.45 5.98
N ARG A 28 4.39 6.41 7.26
CA ARG A 28 5.62 5.80 7.78
C ARG A 28 5.29 5.00 9.02
N TYR A 29 5.93 3.85 9.15
CA TYR A 29 5.86 3.07 10.39
C TYR A 29 6.73 3.73 11.45
N MET A 30 6.16 3.89 12.64
CA MET A 30 6.83 4.47 13.80
C MET A 30 6.48 3.68 15.05
N ASN A 31 7.37 3.67 16.01
CA ASN A 31 7.13 3.09 17.33
C ASN A 31 6.38 4.04 18.27
N ASP A 32 6.21 5.31 17.87
CA ASP A 32 5.58 6.35 18.65
C ASP A 32 4.28 6.81 17.97
N PRO A 33 3.14 6.88 18.68
CA PRO A 33 1.85 7.28 18.12
C PRO A 33 1.75 8.78 17.79
N PHE A 34 2.80 9.58 18.00
CA PHE A 34 2.79 11.01 17.71
C PHE A 34 2.58 11.27 16.22
N GLY A 35 1.37 11.74 15.87
CA GLY A 35 1.02 12.14 14.52
C GLY A 35 -0.17 11.41 13.90
N GLY A 36 -0.56 10.25 14.42
CA GLY A 36 -1.75 9.53 13.98
C GLY A 36 -1.80 9.19 12.48
N HIS A 37 -2.89 8.65 12.04
CA HIS A 37 -3.18 8.42 10.62
C HIS A 37 -4.17 9.48 10.11
N HIS A 38 -3.66 10.57 9.53
CA HIS A 38 -4.47 11.74 9.14
C HIS A 38 -5.62 11.39 8.17
N ALA A 39 -5.39 10.52 7.22
CA ALA A 39 -6.41 10.16 6.24
C ALA A 39 -7.58 9.35 6.85
N LEU A 40 -7.33 8.58 7.89
CA LEU A 40 -8.34 7.80 8.62
C LEU A 40 -8.83 8.49 9.89
N ASN A 41 -8.21 9.60 10.26
CA ASN A 41 -8.51 10.35 11.50
C ASN A 41 -8.38 9.46 12.77
N PHE A 42 -7.39 8.57 12.79
CA PHE A 42 -7.06 7.73 13.94
C PHE A 42 -5.80 8.25 14.64
N GLU A 43 -5.82 8.28 15.94
CA GLU A 43 -4.64 8.60 16.76
C GLU A 43 -3.58 7.50 16.65
N ILE A 44 -4.01 6.25 16.60
CA ILE A 44 -3.16 5.08 16.46
C ILE A 44 -3.75 4.18 15.35
N TYR A 45 -2.94 3.77 14.43
CA TYR A 45 -3.30 2.82 13.39
C TYR A 45 -2.16 1.83 13.15
N GLY A 46 -2.49 0.55 13.13
CA GLY A 46 -1.50 -0.51 12.92
C GLY A 46 -1.96 -1.53 11.89
N HIS A 47 -1.02 -2.16 11.23
CA HIS A 47 -1.26 -3.27 10.32
C HIS A 47 -1.08 -4.60 11.06
N PHE A 48 -1.98 -5.57 10.83
CA PHE A 48 -1.96 -6.86 11.50
C PHE A 48 -2.32 -8.05 10.61
N THR A 49 -3.09 -7.83 9.56
CA THR A 49 -3.81 -8.90 8.83
C THR A 49 -3.05 -9.52 7.65
N SER A 50 -1.85 -9.04 7.32
CA SER A 50 -1.08 -9.52 6.16
C SER A 50 0.40 -9.77 6.47
N PRO A 51 0.75 -10.66 7.45
CA PRO A 51 2.13 -10.85 7.90
C PRO A 51 3.03 -11.51 6.85
N ILE A 52 2.45 -12.19 5.84
CA ILE A 52 3.23 -12.82 4.76
C ILE A 52 3.94 -11.77 3.88
N ARG A 53 3.32 -10.62 3.66
CA ARG A 53 3.79 -9.60 2.73
C ARG A 53 4.19 -8.27 3.36
N ARG A 54 3.89 -8.05 4.63
CA ARG A 54 4.20 -6.81 5.33
C ARG A 54 4.99 -7.09 6.61
N LEU A 55 6.21 -6.53 6.66
CA LEU A 55 7.08 -6.67 7.82
C LEU A 55 6.44 -6.09 9.10
N SER A 56 5.71 -4.98 8.99
CA SER A 56 5.01 -4.36 10.13
C SER A 56 4.01 -5.30 10.80
N ASP A 57 3.27 -6.07 10.02
CA ASP A 57 2.30 -7.04 10.53
C ASP A 57 3.01 -8.17 11.28
N LEU A 58 4.11 -8.67 10.71
CA LEU A 58 4.91 -9.72 11.33
C LEU A 58 5.51 -9.25 12.68
N ILE A 59 5.99 -8.01 12.73
CA ILE A 59 6.50 -7.39 13.97
C ILE A 59 5.38 -7.31 15.01
N ASN A 60 4.19 -6.86 14.63
CA ASN A 60 3.04 -6.76 15.53
C ASN A 60 2.61 -8.15 16.03
N HIS A 61 2.61 -9.18 15.19
CA HIS A 61 2.36 -10.56 15.61
C HIS A 61 3.40 -11.04 16.61
N TRP A 62 4.68 -10.74 16.37
CA TRP A 62 5.76 -11.13 17.27
C TRP A 62 5.61 -10.46 18.64
N ILE A 63 5.32 -9.14 18.67
CA ILE A 63 5.10 -8.38 19.91
C ILE A 63 3.93 -9.00 20.71
N VAL A 64 2.81 -9.29 20.05
CA VAL A 64 1.64 -9.88 20.71
C VAL A 64 1.96 -11.27 21.25
N TYR A 65 2.68 -12.09 20.47
CA TYR A 65 3.02 -13.46 20.85
C TYR A 65 4.02 -13.51 22.02
N GLN A 66 5.07 -12.69 21.98
CA GLN A 66 6.10 -12.66 23.00
C GLN A 66 5.69 -11.82 24.23
N ASN A 67 4.68 -10.96 24.08
CA ASN A 67 4.30 -9.92 25.05
C ASN A 67 5.48 -9.03 25.45
N ASP A 68 6.34 -8.74 24.47
CA ASP A 68 7.56 -7.95 24.62
C ASP A 68 7.82 -7.11 23.37
N VAL A 69 8.61 -6.07 23.51
CA VAL A 69 8.95 -5.16 22.41
C VAL A 69 10.41 -5.38 22.00
N PRO A 70 10.72 -5.60 20.72
CA PRO A 70 12.09 -5.76 20.27
C PRO A 70 12.95 -4.52 20.60
N GLU A 71 14.15 -4.71 21.08
CA GLU A 71 15.09 -3.61 21.38
C GLU A 71 15.39 -2.75 20.13
N ASN A 72 15.38 -3.35 18.95
CA ASN A 72 15.62 -2.69 17.68
C ASN A 72 14.34 -2.27 16.94
N LEU A 73 13.23 -2.02 17.65
CA LEU A 73 11.93 -1.69 17.03
C LEU A 73 12.01 -0.46 16.10
N VAL A 74 12.79 0.56 16.47
CA VAL A 74 12.95 1.77 15.63
C VAL A 74 13.56 1.41 14.28
N GLU A 75 14.64 0.63 14.29
CA GLU A 75 15.29 0.14 13.04
C GLU A 75 14.32 -0.70 12.21
N LEU A 76 13.54 -1.57 12.84
CA LEU A 76 12.54 -2.38 12.17
C LEU A 76 11.43 -1.54 11.53
N CYS A 77 10.99 -0.46 12.19
CA CYS A 77 10.02 0.49 11.63
C CYS A 77 10.59 1.22 10.41
N ASP A 78 11.83 1.69 10.47
CA ASP A 78 12.51 2.33 9.35
C ASP A 78 12.64 1.36 8.16
N ARG A 79 13.07 0.15 8.42
CA ARG A 79 13.20 -0.90 7.42
C ARG A 79 11.86 -1.28 6.78
N ALA A 80 10.80 -1.38 7.58
CA ALA A 80 9.45 -1.62 7.07
C ALA A 80 8.98 -0.47 6.17
N SER A 81 9.26 0.77 6.55
CA SER A 81 8.90 1.96 5.77
C SER A 81 9.64 2.02 4.43
N ASP A 82 10.93 1.68 4.42
CA ASP A 82 11.73 1.67 3.19
C ASP A 82 11.29 0.54 2.26
N LYS A 83 11.00 -0.64 2.78
CA LYS A 83 10.48 -1.76 1.97
C LYS A 83 9.09 -1.48 1.40
N GLN A 84 8.25 -0.73 2.11
CA GLN A 84 6.98 -0.26 1.59
C GLN A 84 7.18 0.69 0.38
N LYS A 85 8.14 1.61 0.45
CA LYS A 85 8.47 2.50 -0.68
C LYS A 85 9.00 1.73 -1.89
N ASP A 86 9.89 0.75 -1.66
CA ASP A 86 10.42 -0.12 -2.71
C ASP A 86 9.28 -0.86 -3.43
N ALA A 87 8.36 -1.45 -2.66
CA ALA A 87 7.20 -2.16 -3.20
C ALA A 87 6.28 -1.25 -4.03
N GLU A 88 5.98 -0.04 -3.54
CA GLU A 88 5.18 0.95 -4.27
C GLU A 88 5.87 1.42 -5.56
N GLN A 89 7.20 1.53 -5.55
CA GLN A 89 7.96 1.87 -6.74
C GLN A 89 7.91 0.75 -7.78
N CYS A 90 8.15 -0.49 -7.37
CA CYS A 90 8.04 -1.66 -8.25
C CYS A 90 6.63 -1.76 -8.88
N GLU A 91 5.58 -1.52 -8.10
CA GLU A 91 4.21 -1.53 -8.61
C GLU A 91 3.99 -0.44 -9.67
N ARG A 92 4.51 0.76 -9.45
CA ARG A 92 4.42 1.86 -10.44
C ARG A 92 5.17 1.52 -11.72
N GLU A 93 6.39 1.03 -11.61
CA GLU A 93 7.23 0.64 -12.75
C GLU A 93 6.56 -0.49 -13.55
N TYR A 94 5.99 -1.47 -12.87
CA TYR A 94 5.25 -2.55 -13.50
C TYR A 94 4.01 -2.04 -14.26
N LYS A 95 3.23 -1.14 -13.66
CA LYS A 95 2.07 -0.53 -14.33
C LYS A 95 2.48 0.26 -15.58
N THR A 96 3.59 1.01 -15.50
CA THR A 96 4.13 1.75 -16.64
C THR A 96 4.55 0.79 -17.75
N PHE A 97 5.27 -0.28 -17.43
CA PHE A 97 5.66 -1.30 -18.37
C PHE A 97 4.44 -1.94 -19.07
N LEU A 98 3.38 -2.28 -18.33
CA LEU A 98 2.16 -2.82 -18.92
C LEU A 98 1.53 -1.86 -19.93
N GLN A 99 1.50 -0.56 -19.62
CA GLN A 99 0.99 0.47 -20.54
C GLN A 99 1.86 0.59 -21.80
N GLU A 100 3.19 0.53 -21.67
CA GLU A 100 4.13 0.58 -22.80
C GLU A 100 3.96 -0.61 -23.76
N VAL A 101 3.66 -1.78 -23.24
CA VAL A 101 3.41 -2.99 -24.06
C VAL A 101 1.93 -3.09 -24.51
N GLY A 102 1.11 -2.08 -24.24
CA GLY A 102 -0.29 -2.04 -24.69
C GLY A 102 -1.24 -2.93 -23.88
N LEU A 103 -0.85 -3.34 -22.66
CA LEU A 103 -1.70 -4.09 -21.74
C LEU A 103 -2.38 -3.15 -20.74
N ASP A 104 -3.66 -3.37 -20.48
CA ASP A 104 -4.37 -2.64 -19.44
C ASP A 104 -3.98 -3.18 -18.04
N PRO A 105 -3.36 -2.37 -17.18
CA PRO A 105 -2.98 -2.79 -15.83
C PRO A 105 -4.16 -3.28 -14.98
N MET A 106 -5.35 -2.72 -15.20
CA MET A 106 -6.56 -3.12 -14.47
C MET A 106 -7.08 -4.47 -14.94
N ALA A 107 -6.98 -4.76 -16.24
CA ALA A 107 -7.39 -6.04 -16.80
C ALA A 107 -6.49 -7.19 -16.34
N VAL A 108 -5.19 -6.93 -16.20
CA VAL A 108 -4.23 -7.93 -15.71
C VAL A 108 -4.49 -8.27 -14.23
N ASN A 109 -4.77 -7.27 -13.38
CA ASN A 109 -5.06 -7.50 -11.97
C ASN A 109 -6.38 -8.24 -11.73
N ASN A 110 -7.37 -8.08 -12.62
CA ASN A 110 -8.69 -8.70 -12.47
C ASN A 110 -8.76 -10.14 -13.01
N ARG A 111 -7.78 -10.57 -13.82
CA ARG A 111 -7.81 -11.93 -14.41
C ARG A 111 -7.41 -13.02 -13.44
N GLY A 112 -6.87 -12.73 -12.26
CA GLY A 112 -6.29 -13.77 -11.44
C GLY A 112 -5.22 -14.56 -12.23
N ILE A 113 -4.53 -15.46 -11.58
CA ILE A 113 -3.74 -16.47 -12.29
C ILE A 113 -4.77 -17.48 -12.82
N GLU A 114 -5.18 -17.39 -14.10
CA GLU A 114 -5.81 -18.50 -14.76
C GLU A 114 -4.75 -19.61 -14.79
N VAL A 115 -4.96 -20.60 -13.96
CA VAL A 115 -4.26 -21.88 -14.10
C VAL A 115 -4.75 -22.42 -15.42
N VAL A 116 -3.93 -22.29 -16.46
CA VAL A 116 -4.17 -22.95 -17.76
C VAL A 116 -4.15 -24.44 -17.43
N ASP A 117 -5.33 -25.06 -17.48
CA ASP A 117 -5.44 -26.50 -17.31
C ASP A 117 -4.61 -27.16 -18.42
N GLU A 118 -3.58 -27.89 -18.05
CA GLU A 118 -2.68 -28.58 -18.99
C GLU A 118 -3.44 -29.45 -20.02
N SER A 119 -4.71 -29.80 -19.70
CA SER A 119 -5.59 -30.54 -20.59
C SER A 119 -6.05 -29.79 -21.85
N GLU A 120 -5.99 -28.45 -21.86
CA GLU A 120 -6.32 -27.65 -23.06
C GLU A 120 -5.10 -27.43 -23.98
N ALA A 121 -3.88 -27.49 -23.45
CA ALA A 121 -2.67 -27.34 -24.25
C ALA A 121 -2.43 -28.52 -25.20
N GLU A 122 -2.90 -29.71 -24.88
CA GLU A 122 -2.76 -30.91 -25.75
C GLU A 122 -3.80 -30.98 -26.89
N ARG A 123 -4.83 -30.15 -26.89
CA ARG A 123 -5.87 -30.15 -27.92
C ARG A 123 -5.58 -29.24 -29.12
N THR A 124 -4.50 -28.46 -29.07
CA THR A 124 -4.15 -27.49 -30.11
C THR A 124 -2.93 -27.90 -30.94
N LEU A 125 -2.43 -29.12 -30.79
CA LEU A 125 -1.46 -29.80 -31.67
C LEU A 125 -2.15 -30.89 -32.46
#